data_236f83bae97fbce5a9de7a01ebad7b5f
#
_entry.id   236f83bae97fbce5a9de7a01ebad7b5f
#
_cell.length_a   1.000
_cell.length_b   1.000
_cell.length_c   1.000
_cell.angle_alpha   90.00
_cell.angle_beta   90.00
_cell.angle_gamma   90.00
#
_symmetry.space_group_name_H-M   'P 1'
#
loop_
_entity.id
_entity.type
_entity.pdbx_description
1 polymer ?
#
loop_
_entity_poly.entity_id
_entity_poly.type
_entity_poly.pdbx_seq_one_letter_code
_entity_poly.pdbx_strand_id
1 'polypeptide(L)'
;MFAGLLAVTALSAGCGAKNQTTTAPAPAAQSRPESTATVDIVTPRPGAVVAGRTLHVRLKLNGGQIVPQTDVHLTPNRGHIHLILDGKVVSMSYGLEQDVAVSPGPHILQAEFVATDHFPFNPRVIRVTTFTAR
;
A
#
# COMPACT_ATOMS: atom_id res chain seq x y z
N MET A 1 52.23 -20.25 71.86
CA MET A 1 52.33 -21.06 70.65
C MET A 1 50.92 -21.47 70.30
N PHE A 2 50.59 -21.42 69.07
CA PHE A 2 49.35 -21.63 68.34
C PHE A 2 48.54 -20.37 68.01
N ALA A 3 48.75 -19.94 66.81
CA ALA A 3 48.00 -18.93 66.13
C ALA A 3 46.67 -19.50 65.62
N GLY A 4 45.54 -18.91 65.98
CA GLY A 4 44.22 -19.20 65.42
C GLY A 4 43.86 -18.20 64.37
N LEU A 5 43.81 -18.63 63.12
CA LEU A 5 43.41 -17.85 61.96
C LEU A 5 41.88 -17.91 61.82
N LEU A 6 41.20 -16.82 62.07
CA LEU A 6 39.75 -16.68 61.79
C LEU A 6 39.56 -16.19 60.33
N ALA A 7 38.97 -17.07 59.54
CA ALA A 7 38.53 -16.71 58.20
C ALA A 7 37.13 -16.05 58.24
N VAL A 8 37.07 -14.81 57.80
CA VAL A 8 35.80 -14.07 57.62
C VAL A 8 35.34 -14.29 56.17
N THR A 9 34.27 -15.05 55.98
CA THR A 9 33.60 -15.19 54.69
C THR A 9 32.59 -14.07 54.53
N ALA A 10 32.86 -13.11 53.58
CA ALA A 10 31.92 -12.09 53.19
C ALA A 10 30.95 -12.68 52.16
N LEU A 11 29.65 -12.73 52.50
CA LEU A 11 28.56 -12.98 51.58
C LEU A 11 28.27 -11.68 50.80
N SER A 12 28.60 -11.66 49.54
CA SER A 12 28.16 -10.61 48.60
C SER A 12 26.76 -10.97 48.07
N ALA A 13 25.73 -10.34 48.57
CA ALA A 13 24.39 -10.38 48.01
C ALA A 13 24.35 -9.55 46.69
N GLY A 14 24.45 -10.25 45.57
CA GLY A 14 24.24 -9.63 44.24
C GLY A 14 22.76 -9.35 44.01
N CYS A 15 22.32 -8.10 44.11
CA CYS A 15 21.02 -7.65 43.61
C CYS A 15 21.06 -7.69 42.09
N GLY A 16 20.55 -8.74 41.48
CA GLY A 16 20.28 -8.80 40.05
C GLY A 16 19.12 -7.87 39.69
N ALA A 17 19.45 -6.68 39.20
CA ALA A 17 18.47 -5.81 38.57
C ALA A 17 17.99 -6.49 37.28
N LYS A 18 16.77 -7.04 37.30
CA LYS A 18 16.10 -7.49 36.08
C LYS A 18 15.73 -6.25 35.29
N ASN A 19 16.49 -5.96 34.24
CA ASN A 19 16.07 -5.00 33.21
C ASN A 19 14.80 -5.56 32.54
N GLN A 20 13.66 -5.14 32.99
CA GLN A 20 12.41 -5.32 32.25
C GLN A 20 12.46 -4.31 31.10
N THR A 21 12.87 -4.80 29.93
CA THR A 21 12.67 -4.06 28.69
C THR A 21 11.17 -4.00 28.45
N THR A 22 10.57 -2.89 28.84
CA THR A 22 9.17 -2.61 28.52
C THR A 22 9.10 -2.35 27.03
N THR A 23 8.87 -3.39 26.24
CA THR A 23 8.57 -3.26 24.83
C THR A 23 7.26 -2.50 24.73
N ALA A 24 7.31 -1.24 24.29
CA ALA A 24 6.11 -0.49 23.97
C ALA A 24 5.24 -1.29 23.00
N PRO A 25 3.92 -1.37 23.19
CA PRO A 25 3.03 -2.03 22.26
C PRO A 25 3.24 -1.43 20.86
N ALA A 26 3.45 -2.27 19.86
CA ALA A 26 3.46 -1.83 18.48
C ALA A 26 2.16 -1.06 18.20
N PRO A 27 2.20 0.09 17.48
CA PRO A 27 1.00 0.80 17.10
C PRO A 27 0.02 -0.18 16.47
N ALA A 28 -1.21 -0.22 16.95
CA ALA A 28 -2.25 -1.05 16.38
C ALA A 28 -2.35 -0.72 14.88
N ALA A 29 -2.20 -1.73 14.03
CA ALA A 29 -2.35 -1.56 12.58
C ALA A 29 -3.73 -0.94 12.34
N GLN A 30 -3.74 0.25 11.71
CA GLN A 30 -4.99 0.95 11.40
C GLN A 30 -5.84 0.03 10.51
N SER A 31 -7.05 -0.30 10.95
CA SER A 31 -7.94 -1.14 10.17
C SER A 31 -8.28 -0.42 8.86
N ARG A 32 -8.05 -1.10 7.73
CA ARG A 32 -8.37 -0.54 6.41
C ARG A 32 -9.88 -0.51 6.22
N PRO A 33 -10.45 0.61 5.73
CA PRO A 33 -11.87 0.64 5.42
C PRO A 33 -12.21 -0.30 4.27
N GLU A 34 -13.42 -0.82 4.29
CA GLU A 34 -14.01 -1.49 3.13
C GLU A 34 -14.50 -0.46 2.13
N SER A 35 -14.57 -0.86 0.86
CA SER A 35 -15.17 -0.06 -0.19
C SER A 35 -16.14 -0.91 -0.99
N THR A 36 -17.33 -0.38 -1.25
CA THR A 36 -18.31 -0.94 -2.17
C THR A 36 -18.18 -0.42 -3.59
N ALA A 37 -17.21 0.49 -3.80
CA ALA A 37 -16.92 1.01 -5.12
C ALA A 37 -16.38 -0.07 -6.06
N THR A 38 -16.61 0.12 -7.35
CA THR A 38 -15.99 -0.70 -8.40
C THR A 38 -15.30 0.20 -9.42
N VAL A 39 -14.15 -0.23 -9.91
CA VAL A 39 -13.42 0.42 -10.99
C VAL A 39 -13.45 -0.46 -12.23
N ASP A 40 -13.68 0.15 -13.40
CA ASP A 40 -13.62 -0.52 -14.69
C ASP A 40 -12.64 0.20 -15.61
N ILE A 41 -11.90 -0.57 -16.42
CA ILE A 41 -11.07 -0.06 -17.50
C ILE A 41 -11.91 -0.12 -18.79
N VAL A 42 -12.35 1.05 -19.26
CA VAL A 42 -13.14 1.17 -20.50
C VAL A 42 -12.22 1.10 -21.72
N THR A 43 -11.04 1.72 -21.62
CA THR A 43 -9.98 1.70 -22.61
C THR A 43 -8.63 1.55 -21.89
N PRO A 44 -7.74 0.66 -22.36
CA PRO A 44 -7.91 -0.28 -23.48
C PRO A 44 -8.84 -1.44 -23.12
N ARG A 45 -9.51 -2.01 -24.15
CA ARG A 45 -10.26 -3.26 -23.98
C ARG A 45 -9.28 -4.44 -23.85
N PRO A 46 -9.69 -5.55 -23.21
CA PRO A 46 -8.85 -6.75 -23.16
C PRO A 46 -8.36 -7.19 -24.55
N GLY A 47 -7.06 -7.41 -24.69
CA GLY A 47 -6.43 -7.84 -25.93
C GLY A 47 -6.32 -6.75 -27.02
N ALA A 48 -6.61 -5.49 -26.71
CA ALA A 48 -6.52 -4.39 -27.66
C ALA A 48 -5.09 -4.23 -28.22
N VAL A 49 -4.99 -3.81 -29.47
CA VAL A 49 -3.74 -3.35 -30.09
C VAL A 49 -3.77 -1.83 -30.17
N VAL A 50 -2.78 -1.21 -29.55
CA VAL A 50 -2.65 0.25 -29.43
C VAL A 50 -1.48 0.69 -30.32
N ALA A 51 -1.71 1.66 -31.20
CA ALA A 51 -0.66 2.23 -32.05
C ALA A 51 0.06 3.37 -31.32
N GLY A 52 1.37 3.43 -31.48
CA GLY A 52 2.20 4.50 -30.93
C GLY A 52 2.70 4.24 -29.50
N ARG A 53 3.21 5.30 -28.88
CA ARG A 53 3.90 5.25 -27.58
C ARG A 53 3.07 5.86 -26.43
N THR A 54 1.81 6.18 -26.70
CA THR A 54 0.90 6.74 -25.71
C THR A 54 -0.35 5.88 -25.65
N LEU A 55 -0.65 5.38 -24.47
CA LEU A 55 -1.89 4.68 -24.16
C LEU A 55 -2.89 5.68 -23.58
N HIS A 56 -4.01 5.89 -24.27
CA HIS A 56 -5.13 6.62 -23.72
C HIS A 56 -5.96 5.68 -22.83
N VAL A 57 -5.95 5.93 -21.53
CA VAL A 57 -6.70 5.15 -20.54
C VAL A 57 -7.98 5.89 -20.19
N ARG A 58 -9.11 5.20 -20.31
CA ARG A 58 -10.39 5.67 -19.82
C ARG A 58 -10.97 4.70 -18.80
N LEU A 59 -11.33 5.23 -17.66
CA LEU A 59 -11.82 4.49 -16.51
C LEU A 59 -13.28 4.86 -16.21
N LYS A 60 -13.95 3.98 -15.48
CA LYS A 60 -15.24 4.24 -14.86
C LYS A 60 -15.16 3.85 -13.39
N LEU A 61 -15.55 4.74 -12.50
CA LEU A 61 -15.68 4.49 -11.08
C LEU A 61 -17.16 4.53 -10.71
N ASN A 62 -17.68 3.45 -10.14
CA ASN A 62 -19.06 3.37 -9.67
C ASN A 62 -19.06 3.30 -8.14
N GLY A 63 -19.95 4.03 -7.48
CA GLY A 63 -20.11 4.02 -6.03
C GLY A 63 -18.94 4.61 -5.24
N GLY A 64 -17.93 5.19 -5.93
CA GLY A 64 -16.79 5.86 -5.32
C GLY A 64 -16.75 7.34 -5.66
N GLN A 65 -16.02 8.10 -4.85
CA GLN A 65 -15.77 9.53 -5.05
C GLN A 65 -14.26 9.77 -5.17
N ILE A 66 -13.85 10.40 -6.28
CA ILE A 66 -12.47 10.90 -6.43
C ILE A 66 -12.30 12.14 -5.59
N VAL A 67 -11.28 12.16 -4.74
CA VAL A 67 -10.90 13.31 -3.91
C VAL A 67 -9.43 13.61 -4.08
N PRO A 68 -9.06 14.87 -4.37
CA PRO A 68 -7.68 15.27 -4.65
C PRO A 68 -6.88 15.58 -3.38
N GLN A 69 -7.31 15.07 -2.23
CA GLN A 69 -6.64 15.32 -0.96
C GLN A 69 -6.01 14.03 -0.45
N THR A 70 -4.84 14.17 0.15
CA THR A 70 -4.26 13.14 1.00
C THR A 70 -4.76 13.37 2.42
N ASP A 71 -5.40 12.38 3.00
CA ASP A 71 -5.95 12.45 4.36
C ASP A 71 -5.70 11.11 5.07
N VAL A 72 -5.36 11.21 6.34
CA VAL A 72 -5.20 10.05 7.22
C VAL A 72 -6.53 9.57 7.82
N HIS A 73 -7.57 10.41 7.75
CA HIS A 73 -8.93 10.03 8.15
C HIS A 73 -9.63 9.29 7.02
N LEU A 74 -9.51 7.98 7.06
CA LEU A 74 -10.00 7.12 6.00
C LEU A 74 -11.53 7.03 6.03
N THR A 75 -12.13 7.30 4.88
CA THR A 75 -13.58 7.19 4.68
C THR A 75 -13.85 6.16 3.59
N PRO A 76 -14.79 5.23 3.78
CA PRO A 76 -15.21 4.31 2.72
C PRO A 76 -15.57 5.05 1.43
N ASN A 77 -15.23 4.47 0.29
CA ASN A 77 -15.59 4.96 -1.05
C ASN A 77 -15.03 6.36 -1.41
N ARG A 78 -14.06 6.89 -0.67
CA ARG A 78 -13.38 8.15 -1.00
C ARG A 78 -11.89 7.92 -1.21
N GLY A 79 -11.37 8.40 -2.33
CA GLY A 79 -9.98 8.17 -2.67
C GLY A 79 -9.65 8.62 -4.09
N HIS A 80 -8.70 7.95 -4.72
CA HIS A 80 -8.28 8.21 -6.09
C HIS A 80 -7.80 6.92 -6.76
N ILE A 81 -7.45 6.98 -8.04
CA ILE A 81 -7.07 5.79 -8.79
C ILE A 81 -5.56 5.81 -9.06
N HIS A 82 -4.89 4.72 -8.72
CA HIS A 82 -3.56 4.40 -9.19
C HIS A 82 -3.64 3.59 -10.48
N LEU A 83 -2.89 4.01 -11.51
CA LEU A 83 -2.61 3.18 -12.67
C LEU A 83 -1.26 2.48 -12.49
N ILE A 84 -1.29 1.18 -12.68
CA ILE A 84 -0.13 0.32 -12.53
C ILE A 84 0.09 -0.38 -13.87
N LEU A 85 1.21 -0.11 -14.51
CA LEU A 85 1.61 -0.72 -15.79
C LEU A 85 2.78 -1.67 -15.52
N ASP A 86 2.61 -2.93 -15.86
CA ASP A 86 3.61 -4.00 -15.67
C ASP A 86 4.17 -4.04 -14.24
N GLY A 87 3.31 -3.84 -13.25
CA GLY A 87 3.65 -3.86 -11.82
C GLY A 87 4.23 -2.55 -11.28
N LYS A 88 4.35 -1.49 -12.09
CA LYS A 88 4.84 -0.18 -11.65
C LYS A 88 3.72 0.85 -11.65
N VAL A 89 3.60 1.63 -10.59
CA VAL A 89 2.69 2.78 -10.56
C VAL A 89 3.18 3.82 -11.56
N VAL A 90 2.37 4.11 -12.56
CA VAL A 90 2.67 5.08 -13.63
C VAL A 90 1.85 6.36 -13.51
N SER A 91 0.76 6.32 -12.76
CA SER A 91 -0.06 7.50 -12.47
C SER A 91 -0.83 7.34 -11.15
N MET A 92 -0.99 8.45 -10.45
CA MET A 92 -1.83 8.62 -9.27
C MET A 92 -2.76 9.83 -9.47
N SER A 93 -3.23 10.01 -10.69
CA SER A 93 -4.06 11.14 -11.10
C SER A 93 -5.48 11.05 -10.53
N TYR A 94 -6.10 12.19 -10.36
CA TYR A 94 -7.51 12.31 -9.94
C TYR A 94 -8.49 12.30 -11.12
N GLY A 95 -8.00 12.15 -12.35
CA GLY A 95 -8.82 12.04 -13.55
C GLY A 95 -9.17 10.61 -13.89
N LEU A 96 -10.33 10.40 -14.49
CA LEU A 96 -10.77 9.11 -15.05
C LEU A 96 -10.29 8.90 -16.50
N GLU A 97 -9.71 9.92 -17.11
CA GLU A 97 -9.05 9.85 -18.42
C GLU A 97 -7.61 10.30 -18.28
N GLN A 98 -6.67 9.50 -18.79
CA GLN A 98 -5.24 9.74 -18.61
C GLN A 98 -4.47 9.17 -19.80
N ASP A 99 -3.40 9.86 -20.16
CA ASP A 99 -2.43 9.39 -21.14
C ASP A 99 -1.18 8.84 -20.44
N VAL A 100 -0.80 7.63 -20.78
CA VAL A 100 0.34 6.93 -20.19
C VAL A 100 1.32 6.54 -21.28
N ALA A 101 2.61 6.83 -21.07
CA ALA A 101 3.66 6.40 -21.99
C ALA A 101 3.81 4.87 -21.94
N VAL A 102 3.92 4.25 -23.12
CA VAL A 102 4.11 2.80 -23.28
C VAL A 102 5.25 2.48 -24.25
N SER A 103 5.95 1.39 -24.00
CA SER A 103 6.89 0.81 -24.95
C SER A 103 6.16 -0.14 -25.92
N PRO A 104 6.74 -0.49 -27.08
CA PRO A 104 6.19 -1.56 -27.90
C PRO A 104 6.23 -2.91 -27.16
N GLY A 105 5.18 -3.71 -27.32
CA GLY A 105 5.09 -5.06 -26.74
C GLY A 105 3.80 -5.31 -26.00
N PRO A 106 3.66 -6.51 -25.39
CA PRO A 106 2.54 -6.87 -24.54
C PRO A 106 2.67 -6.20 -23.16
N HIS A 107 1.54 -5.77 -22.61
CA HIS A 107 1.45 -5.07 -21.34
C HIS A 107 0.28 -5.54 -20.49
N ILE A 108 0.42 -5.38 -19.17
CA ILE A 108 -0.64 -5.55 -18.19
C ILE A 108 -0.92 -4.19 -17.55
N LEU A 109 -2.15 -3.71 -17.68
CA LEU A 109 -2.63 -2.50 -17.02
C LEU A 109 -3.55 -2.88 -15.87
N GLN A 110 -3.28 -2.34 -14.69
CA GLN A 110 -4.15 -2.42 -13.52
C GLN A 110 -4.61 -1.02 -13.14
N ALA A 111 -5.89 -0.86 -12.89
CA ALA A 111 -6.45 0.30 -12.20
C ALA A 111 -6.84 -0.11 -10.79
N GLU A 112 -6.42 0.64 -9.80
CA GLU A 112 -6.75 0.39 -8.40
C GLU A 112 -7.32 1.64 -7.76
N PHE A 113 -8.53 1.55 -7.22
CA PHE A 113 -9.09 2.60 -6.40
C PHE A 113 -8.55 2.46 -4.98
N VAL A 114 -7.83 3.46 -4.52
CA VAL A 114 -7.16 3.50 -3.22
C VAL A 114 -7.77 4.58 -2.33
N ALA A 115 -7.62 4.44 -1.01
CA ALA A 115 -8.07 5.42 -0.05
C ALA A 115 -7.22 6.71 -0.12
N THR A 116 -7.63 7.74 0.60
CA THR A 116 -7.00 9.07 0.60
C THR A 116 -5.56 9.08 1.10
N ASP A 117 -5.13 8.05 1.81
CA ASP A 117 -3.75 7.85 2.28
C ASP A 117 -2.85 7.11 1.27
N HIS A 118 -3.31 6.89 0.04
CA HIS A 118 -2.64 6.17 -1.04
C HIS A 118 -2.49 4.65 -0.85
N PHE A 119 -3.12 4.09 0.18
CA PHE A 119 -3.11 2.64 0.41
C PHE A 119 -4.42 1.98 -0.01
N PRO A 120 -4.39 0.69 -0.35
CA PRO A 120 -5.58 -0.04 -0.76
C PRO A 120 -6.70 -0.06 0.28
N PHE A 121 -7.95 -0.14 -0.17
CA PHE A 121 -9.06 -0.62 0.65
C PHE A 121 -8.90 -2.10 0.99
N ASN A 122 -9.67 -2.61 1.94
CA ASN A 122 -9.72 -4.03 2.24
C ASN A 122 -11.17 -4.54 2.25
N PRO A 123 -11.58 -5.37 1.26
CA PRO A 123 -10.78 -5.89 0.13
C PRO A 123 -10.36 -4.80 -0.87
N ARG A 124 -9.32 -5.11 -1.67
CA ARG A 124 -8.81 -4.19 -2.70
C ARG A 124 -9.83 -4.00 -3.82
N VAL A 125 -9.92 -2.79 -4.35
CA VAL A 125 -10.79 -2.43 -5.48
C VAL A 125 -9.93 -2.29 -6.73
N ILE A 126 -9.83 -3.35 -7.52
CA ILE A 126 -8.93 -3.41 -8.69
C ILE A 126 -9.64 -3.96 -9.93
N ARG A 127 -9.14 -3.50 -11.09
CA ARG A 127 -9.43 -4.06 -12.41
C ARG A 127 -8.13 -4.21 -13.18
N VAL A 128 -8.01 -5.33 -13.90
CA VAL A 128 -6.84 -5.64 -14.71
C VAL A 128 -7.26 -5.87 -16.16
N THR A 129 -6.45 -5.41 -17.10
CA THR A 129 -6.58 -5.71 -18.53
C THR A 129 -5.22 -5.93 -19.16
N THR A 130 -5.19 -6.59 -20.31
CA THR A 130 -3.99 -6.77 -21.12
C THR A 130 -4.17 -6.08 -22.48
N PHE A 131 -3.07 -5.59 -23.05
CA PHE A 131 -3.05 -5.00 -24.39
C PHE A 131 -1.66 -5.16 -25.00
N THR A 132 -1.53 -4.85 -26.30
CA THR A 132 -0.25 -4.82 -27.01
C THR A 132 -0.05 -3.45 -27.63
N ALA A 133 1.07 -2.79 -27.37
CA ALA A 133 1.48 -1.57 -28.07
C ALA A 133 2.37 -1.87 -29.26
N ARG A 134 2.24 -1.11 -30.37
CA ARG A 134 3.00 -1.26 -31.60
C ARG A 134 3.53 0.07 -32.13
#